data_f367e3cd1f68cd52fbdc4996983255a9
#
_entry.id   f367e3cd1f68cd52fbdc4996983255a9
#
_cell.length_a   1.000
_cell.length_b   1.000
_cell.length_c   1.000
_cell.angle_alpha   90.00
_cell.angle_beta   90.00
_cell.angle_gamma   90.00
#
_symmetry.space_group_name_H-M   'P 1'
#
loop_
_entity.id
_entity.type
_entity.pdbx_description
1 polymer ?
#
loop_
_entity_poly.entity_id
_entity_poly.type
_entity_poly.pdbx_seq_one_letter_code
_entity_poly.pdbx_strand_id
1 'polypeptide(L)'
;MNIYVLNQSFNVIGIIDEYISVIWTTKYFTYGDFELYVSADTDLLELLQTGNYLVRETDITSNGYHNVMIVQNREITTDVENGDHLIITGYCLKSILNRRIIPNQTVLNGEVVSCIQQLINENIINPENNARSINNFILGNNSIINTYTMKQQITGKNLGEAITNICTTYGYGYDVYINNGNFVFYVYEGANRSYGQTTNPYVVISSQYDNLLSSDYQVKLDDFANVAVVAGEGEGTARKKVTVGTAQGLERYEVWVDSRNTSSNDGEITEEEYNELLTEEGVEKLSELQPTTSFSGEIDSTINYVFNRDYFLGDIVQIENDYEVQAKTRIIEVIESEDENGSQIIPTFSEMEVQ
;
A
#
# COMPACT_ATOMS: atom_id res chain seq x y z
N MET A 1 1.10 11.45 22.17
CA MET A 1 1.43 10.04 21.78
C MET A 1 2.89 9.76 22.11
N ASN A 2 3.28 8.57 22.65
CA ASN A 2 4.68 8.25 22.87
C ASN A 2 5.26 7.54 21.64
N ILE A 3 6.45 7.97 21.19
CA ILE A 3 7.14 7.37 20.05
C ILE A 3 8.47 6.79 20.55
N TYR A 4 8.61 5.47 20.42
CA TYR A 4 9.83 4.76 20.77
C TYR A 4 10.80 4.79 19.60
N VAL A 5 12.07 5.04 19.88
CA VAL A 5 13.15 5.02 18.90
C VAL A 5 13.94 3.74 19.08
N LEU A 6 14.07 2.97 17.98
CA LEU A 6 14.84 1.74 17.95
C LEU A 6 16.08 1.94 17.08
N ASN A 7 17.20 1.36 17.50
CA ASN A 7 18.38 1.29 16.65
C ASN A 7 18.27 0.18 15.59
N GLN A 8 19.28 0.04 14.74
CA GLN A 8 19.31 -0.97 13.66
C GLN A 8 19.33 -2.43 14.18
N SER A 9 19.57 -2.64 15.47
CA SER A 9 19.45 -3.94 16.13
C SER A 9 18.12 -4.14 16.83
N PHE A 10 17.15 -3.25 16.60
CA PHE A 10 15.80 -3.23 17.17
C PHE A 10 15.75 -3.04 18.70
N ASN A 11 16.82 -2.54 19.32
CA ASN A 11 16.79 -2.17 20.72
C ASN A 11 16.22 -0.76 20.88
N VAL A 12 15.34 -0.57 21.85
CA VAL A 12 14.86 0.75 22.25
C VAL A 12 16.04 1.55 22.81
N ILE A 13 16.28 2.73 22.22
CA ILE A 13 17.37 3.64 22.61
C ILE A 13 16.85 4.98 23.13
N GLY A 14 15.55 5.24 23.01
CA GLY A 14 14.93 6.46 23.54
C GLY A 14 13.43 6.47 23.30
N ILE A 15 12.78 7.48 23.90
CA ILE A 15 11.35 7.75 23.73
C ILE A 15 11.22 9.25 23.46
N ILE A 16 10.34 9.61 22.54
CA ILE A 16 9.95 10.98 22.22
C ILE A 16 8.50 11.12 22.70
N ASP A 17 8.30 11.96 23.69
CA ASP A 17 7.01 12.29 24.29
C ASP A 17 6.64 13.78 24.12
N GLU A 18 7.58 14.61 23.69
CA GLU A 18 7.39 16.02 23.36
C GLU A 18 7.70 16.27 21.88
N TYR A 19 6.73 16.81 21.15
CA TYR A 19 6.85 17.22 19.74
C TYR A 19 5.88 18.38 19.45
N ILE A 20 6.14 19.11 18.38
CA ILE A 20 5.27 20.20 17.91
C ILE A 20 4.13 19.61 17.10
N SER A 21 4.46 18.67 16.19
CA SER A 21 3.46 17.90 15.45
C SER A 21 4.04 16.57 14.98
N VAL A 22 3.14 15.62 14.77
CA VAL A 22 3.44 14.33 14.12
C VAL A 22 2.34 14.00 13.14
N ILE A 23 2.74 13.51 11.97
CA ILE A 23 1.86 12.94 10.95
C ILE A 23 2.34 11.50 10.71
N TRP A 24 1.41 10.55 10.73
CA TRP A 24 1.69 9.13 10.56
C TRP A 24 0.72 8.53 9.58
N THR A 25 1.20 8.21 8.38
CA THR A 25 0.37 7.69 7.29
C THR A 25 0.57 6.19 7.14
N THR A 26 -0.50 5.43 7.20
CA THR A 26 -0.51 3.99 6.89
C THR A 26 -1.31 3.75 5.61
N LYS A 27 -0.81 2.87 4.72
CA LYS A 27 -1.44 2.57 3.42
C LYS A 27 -1.62 1.08 3.24
N TYR A 28 -2.71 0.67 2.62
CA TYR A 28 -3.07 -0.73 2.42
C TYR A 28 -2.22 -1.39 1.33
N PHE A 29 -2.21 -0.81 0.13
CA PHE A 29 -1.58 -1.39 -1.05
C PHE A 29 -0.09 -1.05 -1.18
N THR A 30 0.38 0.02 -0.57
CA THR A 30 1.75 0.52 -0.69
C THR A 30 2.33 0.94 0.66
N TYR A 31 3.50 1.53 0.68
CA TYR A 31 4.12 2.02 1.90
C TYR A 31 3.58 3.39 2.30
N GLY A 32 3.43 3.60 3.61
CA GLY A 32 3.10 4.87 4.22
C GLY A 32 4.36 5.67 4.60
N ASP A 33 4.16 6.89 5.06
CA ASP A 33 5.18 7.87 5.40
C ASP A 33 4.88 8.51 6.75
N PHE A 34 5.84 9.26 7.27
CA PHE A 34 5.65 10.06 8.47
C PHE A 34 6.41 11.38 8.38
N GLU A 35 5.94 12.35 9.14
CA GLU A 35 6.64 13.58 9.47
C GLU A 35 6.57 13.80 10.98
N LEU A 36 7.71 14.05 11.60
CA LEU A 36 7.85 14.41 13.00
C LEU A 36 8.54 15.77 13.08
N TYR A 37 7.86 16.75 13.67
CA TYR A 37 8.34 18.10 13.87
C TYR A 37 8.58 18.34 15.36
N VAL A 38 9.84 18.59 15.73
CA VAL A 38 10.28 18.79 17.11
C VAL A 38 11.14 20.04 17.22
N SER A 39 11.23 20.60 18.43
CA SER A 39 12.27 21.60 18.74
C SER A 39 13.65 20.96 18.61
N ALA A 40 14.59 21.66 17.99
CA ALA A 40 15.94 21.12 17.81
C ALA A 40 16.67 21.01 19.14
N ASP A 41 17.15 19.80 19.43
CA ASP A 41 17.94 19.47 20.61
C ASP A 41 19.07 18.52 20.21
N THR A 42 20.21 18.61 20.87
CA THR A 42 21.39 17.77 20.58
C THR A 42 21.10 16.29 20.84
N ASP A 43 20.39 15.98 21.91
CA ASP A 43 20.06 14.60 22.29
C ASP A 43 19.09 13.98 21.27
N LEU A 44 18.09 14.76 20.79
CA LEU A 44 17.19 14.35 19.72
C LEU A 44 17.92 14.14 18.38
N LEU A 45 18.91 14.99 18.09
CA LEU A 45 19.75 14.84 16.90
C LEU A 45 20.58 13.56 16.93
N GLU A 46 21.07 13.15 18.09
CA GLU A 46 21.78 11.88 18.28
C GLU A 46 20.82 10.68 18.24
N LEU A 47 19.62 10.83 18.78
CA LEU A 47 18.61 9.79 18.83
C LEU A 47 17.98 9.50 17.46
N LEU A 48 17.63 10.55 16.70
CA LEU A 48 16.94 10.48 15.41
C LEU A 48 17.90 10.34 14.22
N GLN A 49 18.84 9.41 14.31
CA GLN A 49 19.77 9.12 13.20
C GLN A 49 19.07 8.43 12.04
N THR A 50 19.51 8.74 10.82
CA THR A 50 19.02 8.02 9.61
C THR A 50 19.27 6.53 9.72
N GLY A 51 18.24 5.74 9.40
CA GLY A 51 18.26 4.28 9.52
C GLY A 51 17.77 3.76 10.89
N ASN A 52 17.56 4.62 11.89
CA ASN A 52 16.84 4.24 13.10
C ASN A 52 15.33 4.10 12.80
N TYR A 53 14.63 3.39 13.67
CA TYR A 53 13.21 3.11 13.51
C TYR A 53 12.41 3.86 14.57
N LEU A 54 11.21 4.27 14.17
CA LEU A 54 10.22 4.88 15.06
C LEU A 54 9.00 3.97 15.14
N VAL A 55 8.48 3.77 16.35
CA VAL A 55 7.25 3.01 16.57
C VAL A 55 6.43 3.69 17.67
N ARG A 56 5.14 3.84 17.43
CA ARG A 56 4.22 4.40 18.41
C ARG A 56 3.94 3.37 19.51
N GLU A 57 3.71 3.83 20.72
CA GLU A 57 3.37 2.97 21.85
C GLU A 57 2.15 2.07 21.54
N THR A 58 1.15 2.60 20.85
CA THR A 58 -0.06 1.88 20.43
C THR A 58 0.20 0.76 19.42
N ASP A 59 1.32 0.80 18.71
CA ASP A 59 1.73 -0.21 17.72
C ASP A 59 2.67 -1.28 18.29
N ILE A 60 2.95 -1.21 19.60
CA ILE A 60 3.74 -2.20 20.32
C ILE A 60 2.79 -3.27 20.87
N THR A 61 2.94 -4.50 20.43
CA THR A 61 2.11 -5.63 20.83
C THR A 61 2.95 -6.78 21.37
N SER A 62 2.29 -7.81 21.91
CA SER A 62 2.97 -9.06 22.27
C SER A 62 3.61 -9.79 21.08
N ASN A 63 3.18 -9.44 19.85
CA ASN A 63 3.66 -10.04 18.62
C ASN A 63 4.73 -9.20 17.92
N GLY A 64 5.17 -8.08 18.52
CA GLY A 64 6.23 -7.24 17.99
C GLY A 64 5.84 -5.79 17.77
N TYR A 65 6.62 -5.11 16.93
CA TYR A 65 6.46 -3.69 16.58
C TYR A 65 5.81 -3.58 15.21
N HIS A 66 4.61 -3.01 15.17
CA HIS A 66 3.84 -2.80 13.93
C HIS A 66 3.92 -1.33 13.48
N ASN A 67 3.53 -1.05 12.24
CA ASN A 67 3.52 0.31 11.66
C ASN A 67 4.83 1.09 11.88
N VAL A 68 5.95 0.39 11.87
CA VAL A 68 7.27 0.96 12.14
C VAL A 68 7.73 1.83 10.98
N MET A 69 8.22 3.03 11.29
CA MET A 69 8.78 3.98 10.34
C MET A 69 10.30 3.98 10.38
N ILE A 70 10.94 4.24 9.24
CA ILE A 70 12.39 4.34 9.08
C ILE A 70 12.74 5.82 8.95
N VAL A 71 13.61 6.34 9.79
CA VAL A 71 14.16 7.69 9.66
C VAL A 71 15.01 7.75 8.38
N GLN A 72 14.61 8.58 7.42
CA GLN A 72 15.34 8.72 6.15
C GLN A 72 15.91 10.11 5.95
N ASN A 73 15.14 11.14 6.22
CA ASN A 73 15.55 12.52 6.06
C ASN A 73 15.49 13.27 7.37
N ARG A 74 16.42 14.22 7.52
CA ARG A 74 16.55 15.07 8.68
C ARG A 74 16.84 16.47 8.18
N GLU A 75 16.02 17.43 8.56
CA GLU A 75 16.20 18.83 8.23
C GLU A 75 16.25 19.66 9.52
N ILE A 76 17.27 20.48 9.66
CA ILE A 76 17.42 21.39 10.79
C ILE A 76 17.25 22.80 10.24
N THR A 77 16.27 23.50 10.78
CA THR A 77 16.04 24.91 10.48
C THR A 77 16.37 25.73 11.72
N THR A 78 17.24 26.74 11.56
CA THR A 78 17.58 27.68 12.61
C THR A 78 16.94 29.02 12.33
N ASP A 79 16.16 29.54 13.27
CA ASP A 79 15.45 30.80 13.14
C ASP A 79 15.52 31.58 14.45
N VAL A 80 16.00 32.83 14.37
CA VAL A 80 16.18 33.70 15.55
C VAL A 80 14.85 34.11 16.18
N GLU A 81 13.77 34.16 15.40
CA GLU A 81 12.44 34.58 15.84
C GLU A 81 11.58 33.43 16.34
N ASN A 82 11.66 32.29 15.63
CA ASN A 82 10.80 31.11 15.86
C ASN A 82 11.51 29.97 16.61
N GLY A 83 12.82 30.09 16.85
CA GLY A 83 13.63 29.03 17.44
C GLY A 83 14.12 28.01 16.43
N ASP A 84 14.90 27.05 16.92
CA ASP A 84 15.51 26.02 16.10
C ASP A 84 14.61 24.78 16.07
N HIS A 85 14.38 24.25 14.88
CA HIS A 85 13.48 23.12 14.65
C HIS A 85 14.16 21.98 13.90
N LEU A 86 13.69 20.77 14.16
CA LEU A 86 14.12 19.55 13.50
C LEU A 86 12.90 18.88 12.87
N ILE A 87 12.95 18.67 11.56
CA ILE A 87 11.95 17.93 10.80
C ILE A 87 12.54 16.57 10.42
N ILE A 88 11.88 15.51 10.81
CA ILE A 88 12.26 14.12 10.51
C ILE A 88 11.19 13.51 9.65
N THR A 89 11.60 12.95 8.50
CA THR A 89 10.68 12.24 7.60
C THR A 89 11.24 10.88 7.19
N GLY A 90 10.36 10.05 6.70
CA GLY A 90 10.71 8.74 6.15
C GLY A 90 9.48 7.92 5.82
N TYR A 91 9.71 6.63 5.61
CA TYR A 91 8.69 5.70 5.16
C TYR A 91 8.61 4.47 6.08
N CYS A 92 7.46 3.79 6.08
CA CYS A 92 7.30 2.57 6.84
C CYS A 92 8.17 1.40 6.29
N LEU A 93 8.25 0.31 7.04
CA LEU A 93 9.10 -0.86 6.69
C LEU A 93 8.77 -1.47 5.33
N LYS A 94 7.54 -1.34 4.81
CA LYS A 94 7.20 -1.79 3.46
C LYS A 94 8.10 -1.17 2.38
N SER A 95 8.62 0.04 2.59
CA SER A 95 9.53 0.75 1.69
C SER A 95 10.86 0.01 1.47
N ILE A 96 11.22 -0.96 2.34
CA ILE A 96 12.40 -1.82 2.15
C ILE A 96 12.32 -2.58 0.83
N LEU A 97 11.12 -2.96 0.40
CA LEU A 97 10.90 -3.67 -0.87
C LEU A 97 11.34 -2.83 -2.07
N ASN A 98 11.18 -1.51 -2.00
CA ASN A 98 11.57 -0.59 -3.08
C ASN A 98 13.09 -0.45 -3.25
N ARG A 99 13.87 -0.98 -2.30
CA ARG A 99 15.35 -1.04 -2.42
C ARG A 99 15.82 -2.19 -3.31
N ARG A 100 14.92 -2.94 -3.94
CA ARG A 100 15.21 -4.09 -4.80
C ARG A 100 14.52 -3.95 -6.14
N ILE A 101 15.18 -4.45 -7.16
CA ILE A 101 14.61 -4.66 -8.50
C ILE A 101 14.49 -6.18 -8.73
N ILE A 102 13.69 -6.60 -9.68
CA ILE A 102 13.58 -7.98 -10.15
C ILE A 102 14.49 -8.10 -11.39
N PRO A 103 15.78 -8.50 -11.25
CA PRO A 103 16.75 -8.40 -12.33
C PRO A 103 16.60 -9.48 -13.38
N ASN A 104 16.12 -10.66 -12.97
CA ASN A 104 15.94 -11.82 -13.83
C ASN A 104 14.47 -12.00 -14.15
N GLN A 105 14.18 -12.63 -15.27
CA GLN A 105 12.81 -13.03 -15.61
C GLN A 105 12.28 -13.98 -14.56
N THR A 106 11.20 -13.60 -13.90
CA THR A 106 10.45 -14.41 -12.95
C THR A 106 9.10 -14.73 -13.55
N VAL A 107 8.78 -16.03 -13.66
CA VAL A 107 7.47 -16.52 -14.10
C VAL A 107 6.64 -16.82 -12.84
N LEU A 108 5.57 -16.09 -12.67
CA LEU A 108 4.59 -16.29 -11.62
C LEU A 108 3.44 -17.12 -12.20
N ASN A 109 3.12 -18.25 -11.57
CA ASN A 109 2.01 -19.12 -12.02
C ASN A 109 1.47 -19.88 -10.82
N GLY A 110 0.29 -19.52 -10.35
CA GLY A 110 -0.34 -20.17 -9.20
C GLY A 110 -1.11 -19.18 -8.31
N GLU A 111 -1.28 -19.54 -7.06
CA GLU A 111 -1.95 -18.67 -6.09
C GLU A 111 -1.20 -17.34 -5.91
N VAL A 112 -1.94 -16.23 -5.94
CA VAL A 112 -1.38 -14.87 -5.87
C VAL A 112 -0.45 -14.68 -4.67
N VAL A 113 -0.85 -15.16 -3.50
CA VAL A 113 -0.02 -15.05 -2.29
C VAL A 113 1.29 -15.83 -2.42
N SER A 114 1.25 -17.01 -3.01
CA SER A 114 2.46 -17.82 -3.28
C SER A 114 3.37 -17.13 -4.28
N CYS A 115 2.81 -16.48 -5.31
CA CYS A 115 3.56 -15.68 -6.27
C CYS A 115 4.24 -14.46 -5.62
N ILE A 116 3.55 -13.74 -4.73
CA ILE A 116 4.14 -12.64 -3.95
C ILE A 116 5.28 -13.15 -3.06
N GLN A 117 5.06 -14.27 -2.37
CA GLN A 117 6.11 -14.90 -1.53
C GLN A 117 7.31 -15.37 -2.34
N GLN A 118 7.10 -15.86 -3.57
CA GLN A 118 8.17 -16.19 -4.51
C GLN A 118 9.01 -14.95 -4.83
N LEU A 119 8.40 -13.81 -5.16
CA LEU A 119 9.11 -12.56 -5.41
C LEU A 119 9.94 -12.10 -4.22
N ILE A 120 9.41 -12.17 -3.00
CA ILE A 120 10.13 -11.85 -1.77
C ILE A 120 11.31 -12.81 -1.57
N ASN A 121 11.08 -14.10 -1.75
CA ASN A 121 12.12 -15.11 -1.57
C ASN A 121 13.29 -14.91 -2.55
N GLU A 122 12.99 -14.74 -3.84
CA GLU A 122 14.01 -14.62 -4.90
C GLU A 122 14.78 -13.30 -4.85
N ASN A 123 14.22 -12.23 -4.25
CA ASN A 123 14.82 -10.90 -4.28
C ASN A 123 15.32 -10.37 -2.94
N ILE A 124 14.88 -10.96 -1.81
CA ILE A 124 15.26 -10.50 -0.47
C ILE A 124 15.80 -11.62 0.41
N ILE A 125 15.14 -12.78 0.49
CA ILE A 125 15.49 -13.84 1.44
C ILE A 125 16.63 -14.71 0.88
N ASN A 126 16.43 -15.26 -0.30
CA ASN A 126 17.39 -16.15 -0.97
C ASN A 126 17.70 -15.69 -2.41
N PRO A 127 18.18 -14.44 -2.61
CA PRO A 127 18.53 -13.96 -3.94
C PRO A 127 19.75 -14.70 -4.49
N GLU A 128 19.82 -14.89 -5.81
CA GLU A 128 20.99 -15.48 -6.49
C GLU A 128 22.29 -14.77 -6.11
N ASN A 129 22.27 -13.44 -6.04
CA ASN A 129 23.38 -12.66 -5.50
C ASN A 129 23.17 -12.40 -4.00
N ASN A 130 23.93 -13.09 -3.15
CA ASN A 130 23.83 -12.98 -1.69
C ASN A 130 24.02 -11.56 -1.14
N ALA A 131 24.68 -10.65 -1.87
CA ALA A 131 24.81 -9.24 -1.46
C ALA A 131 23.45 -8.50 -1.42
N ARG A 132 22.43 -9.08 -2.03
CA ARG A 132 21.05 -8.52 -2.03
C ARG A 132 20.20 -9.04 -0.87
N SER A 133 20.67 -10.08 -0.16
CA SER A 133 19.88 -10.67 0.92
C SER A 133 19.76 -9.73 2.13
N ILE A 134 18.65 -9.83 2.83
CA ILE A 134 18.41 -9.20 4.13
C ILE A 134 18.30 -10.35 5.14
N ASN A 135 19.33 -10.54 5.97
CA ASN A 135 19.54 -11.75 6.77
C ASN A 135 18.41 -12.11 7.74
N ASN A 136 17.69 -11.13 8.25
CA ASN A 136 16.61 -11.30 9.20
C ASN A 136 15.25 -10.96 8.60
N PHE A 137 15.08 -11.15 7.28
CA PHE A 137 13.80 -10.99 6.60
C PHE A 137 13.15 -12.36 6.40
N ILE A 138 11.93 -12.53 6.92
CA ILE A 138 11.20 -13.81 6.90
C ILE A 138 9.76 -13.62 6.43
N LEU A 139 9.16 -14.70 5.97
CA LEU A 139 7.73 -14.75 5.66
C LEU A 139 6.93 -15.07 6.93
N GLY A 140 5.88 -14.31 7.15
CA GLY A 140 4.92 -14.52 8.24
C GLY A 140 3.69 -15.28 7.78
N ASN A 141 2.72 -15.40 8.69
CA ASN A 141 1.43 -16.02 8.41
C ASN A 141 0.52 -15.03 7.67
N ASN A 142 -0.02 -15.45 6.54
CA ASN A 142 -0.96 -14.65 5.77
C ASN A 142 -2.38 -14.77 6.34
N SER A 143 -3.17 -13.71 6.16
CA SER A 143 -4.59 -13.68 6.54
C SER A 143 -5.42 -13.30 5.31
N ILE A 144 -5.86 -14.32 4.57
CA ILE A 144 -6.57 -14.17 3.29
C ILE A 144 -7.97 -14.78 3.42
N ILE A 145 -8.96 -14.10 2.90
CA ILE A 145 -10.37 -14.53 2.86
C ILE A 145 -10.67 -15.17 1.51
N ASN A 146 -10.27 -14.50 0.41
CA ASN A 146 -10.50 -14.96 -0.94
C ASN A 146 -9.18 -15.36 -1.60
N THR A 147 -9.15 -16.51 -2.28
CA THR A 147 -7.96 -17.01 -2.95
C THR A 147 -8.11 -16.85 -4.45
N TYR A 148 -7.13 -16.20 -5.07
CA TYR A 148 -7.04 -15.99 -6.51
C TYR A 148 -5.79 -16.65 -7.08
N THR A 149 -5.82 -16.92 -8.39
CA THR A 149 -4.66 -17.41 -9.15
C THR A 149 -4.25 -16.39 -10.19
N MET A 150 -2.96 -16.36 -10.51
CA MET A 150 -2.39 -15.47 -11.53
C MET A 150 -1.38 -16.19 -12.39
N LYS A 151 -1.13 -15.62 -13.59
CA LYS A 151 -0.03 -16.02 -14.47
C LYS A 151 0.59 -14.76 -15.06
N GLN A 152 1.86 -14.48 -14.74
CA GLN A 152 2.55 -13.26 -15.15
C GLN A 152 4.05 -13.50 -15.28
N GLN A 153 4.70 -12.78 -16.18
CA GLN A 153 6.17 -12.65 -16.24
C GLN A 153 6.58 -11.25 -15.77
N ILE A 154 7.59 -11.18 -14.91
CA ILE A 154 8.12 -9.91 -14.43
C ILE A 154 9.62 -9.86 -14.62
N THR A 155 10.13 -8.78 -15.22
CA THR A 155 11.58 -8.52 -15.38
C THR A 155 11.83 -7.02 -15.33
N GLY A 156 12.89 -6.59 -14.64
CA GLY A 156 13.34 -5.20 -14.61
C GLY A 156 12.47 -4.23 -13.80
N LYS A 157 11.37 -4.71 -13.21
CA LYS A 157 10.48 -3.87 -12.36
C LYS A 157 11.07 -3.69 -10.95
N ASN A 158 10.70 -2.61 -10.28
CA ASN A 158 10.93 -2.44 -8.85
C ASN A 158 10.10 -3.48 -8.08
N LEU A 159 10.69 -4.11 -7.05
CA LEU A 159 10.02 -5.18 -6.30
C LEU A 159 8.78 -4.68 -5.54
N GLY A 160 8.90 -3.53 -4.87
CA GLY A 160 7.78 -2.94 -4.13
C GLY A 160 6.62 -2.53 -5.06
N GLU A 161 6.94 -1.92 -6.21
CA GLU A 161 5.94 -1.56 -7.23
C GLU A 161 5.24 -2.81 -7.80
N ALA A 162 6.00 -3.86 -8.10
CA ALA A 162 5.43 -5.10 -8.62
C ALA A 162 4.45 -5.74 -7.61
N ILE A 163 4.82 -5.77 -6.32
CA ILE A 163 3.94 -6.30 -5.26
C ILE A 163 2.73 -5.39 -5.06
N THR A 164 2.91 -4.07 -5.07
CA THR A 164 1.80 -3.10 -4.99
C THR A 164 0.79 -3.34 -6.10
N ASN A 165 1.23 -3.49 -7.35
CA ASN A 165 0.36 -3.71 -8.50
C ASN A 165 -0.42 -5.03 -8.38
N ILE A 166 0.26 -6.12 -7.99
CA ILE A 166 -0.41 -7.40 -7.73
C ILE A 166 -1.45 -7.23 -6.62
N CYS A 167 -1.08 -6.62 -5.51
CA CYS A 167 -2.00 -6.42 -4.38
C CYS A 167 -3.21 -5.55 -4.74
N THR A 168 -3.00 -4.49 -5.51
CA THR A 168 -4.09 -3.63 -6.00
C THR A 168 -5.04 -4.40 -6.92
N THR A 169 -4.51 -5.18 -7.85
CA THR A 169 -5.30 -5.99 -8.80
C THR A 169 -6.21 -6.99 -8.09
N TYR A 170 -5.72 -7.63 -7.03
CA TYR A 170 -6.46 -8.70 -6.33
C TYR A 170 -7.10 -8.26 -5.00
N GLY A 171 -6.96 -6.99 -4.63
CA GLY A 171 -7.57 -6.44 -3.42
C GLY A 171 -6.90 -6.86 -2.12
N TYR A 172 -5.62 -7.29 -2.15
CA TYR A 172 -4.86 -7.67 -0.98
C TYR A 172 -4.03 -6.50 -0.42
N GLY A 173 -3.84 -6.47 0.89
CA GLY A 173 -2.82 -5.67 1.54
C GLY A 173 -1.59 -6.51 1.88
N TYR A 174 -0.48 -5.83 2.12
CA TYR A 174 0.70 -6.47 2.70
C TYR A 174 1.30 -5.57 3.77
N ASP A 175 2.06 -6.18 4.66
CA ASP A 175 2.78 -5.42 5.68
C ASP A 175 4.12 -6.06 6.03
N VAL A 176 4.98 -5.25 6.67
CA VAL A 176 6.25 -5.68 7.24
C VAL A 176 6.32 -5.14 8.67
N TYR A 177 6.46 -6.03 9.64
CA TYR A 177 6.62 -5.66 11.04
C TYR A 177 7.88 -6.28 11.65
N ILE A 178 8.28 -5.84 12.84
CA ILE A 178 9.45 -6.39 13.54
C ILE A 178 8.99 -7.34 14.65
N ASN A 179 9.46 -8.57 14.61
CA ASN A 179 9.22 -9.55 15.66
C ASN A 179 10.48 -10.39 15.94
N ASN A 180 10.88 -10.47 17.20
CA ASN A 180 12.04 -11.26 17.66
C ASN A 180 13.31 -11.01 16.82
N GLY A 181 13.59 -9.76 16.49
CA GLY A 181 14.75 -9.36 15.71
C GLY A 181 14.66 -9.64 14.20
N ASN A 182 13.49 -9.98 13.69
CA ASN A 182 13.26 -10.20 12.27
C ASN A 182 12.28 -9.19 11.69
N PHE A 183 12.47 -8.84 10.43
CA PHE A 183 11.44 -8.26 9.58
C PHE A 183 10.52 -9.39 9.12
N VAL A 184 9.24 -9.28 9.40
CA VAL A 184 8.23 -10.30 9.07
C VAL A 184 7.29 -9.74 8.02
N PHE A 185 7.36 -10.28 6.80
CA PHE A 185 6.47 -9.92 5.70
C PHE A 185 5.24 -10.84 5.68
N TYR A 186 4.06 -10.28 5.51
CA TYR A 186 2.82 -11.04 5.32
C TYR A 186 1.84 -10.32 4.41
N VAL A 187 0.93 -11.10 3.82
CA VAL A 187 -0.17 -10.62 3.00
C VAL A 187 -1.48 -10.82 3.77
N TYR A 188 -2.37 -9.85 3.69
CA TYR A 188 -3.65 -9.91 4.38
C TYR A 188 -4.78 -9.32 3.52
N GLU A 189 -6.00 -9.66 3.87
CA GLU A 189 -7.21 -9.10 3.26
C GLU A 189 -8.08 -8.49 4.36
N GLY A 190 -8.53 -7.27 4.14
CA GLY A 190 -9.45 -6.58 5.05
C GLY A 190 -10.83 -7.20 5.01
N ALA A 191 -11.55 -7.10 6.11
CA ALA A 191 -12.88 -7.66 6.27
C ALA A 191 -13.94 -6.81 5.55
N ASN A 192 -14.95 -7.45 4.95
CA ASN A 192 -16.12 -6.74 4.46
C ASN A 192 -17.07 -6.43 5.64
N ARG A 193 -17.27 -5.13 5.90
CA ARG A 193 -18.17 -4.58 6.93
C ARG A 193 -19.30 -3.73 6.33
N SER A 194 -19.48 -3.79 5.00
CA SER A 194 -20.56 -3.09 4.31
C SER A 194 -21.88 -3.85 4.38
N TYR A 195 -22.96 -3.25 3.92
CA TYR A 195 -24.25 -3.93 3.80
C TYR A 195 -24.20 -5.14 2.84
N GLY A 196 -25.12 -6.08 3.03
CA GLY A 196 -25.29 -7.26 2.17
C GLY A 196 -24.42 -8.47 2.54
N GLN A 197 -23.62 -8.39 3.62
CA GLN A 197 -22.95 -9.55 4.23
C GLN A 197 -23.50 -9.78 5.64
N THR A 198 -23.25 -10.94 6.26
CA THR A 198 -23.76 -11.33 7.58
C THR A 198 -22.66 -11.84 8.53
N THR A 199 -21.41 -11.77 8.09
CA THR A 199 -20.27 -12.37 8.83
C THR A 199 -19.67 -11.40 9.82
N ASN A 200 -19.57 -10.11 9.44
CA ASN A 200 -18.89 -9.09 10.23
C ASN A 200 -19.90 -8.02 10.71
N PRO A 201 -19.64 -7.35 11.83
CA PRO A 201 -20.40 -6.16 12.23
C PRO A 201 -20.30 -5.10 11.12
N TYR A 202 -21.42 -4.43 10.84
CA TYR A 202 -21.43 -3.33 9.88
C TYR A 202 -20.67 -2.12 10.41
N VAL A 203 -19.99 -1.43 9.52
CA VAL A 203 -19.43 -0.11 9.74
C VAL A 203 -20.01 0.82 8.68
N VAL A 204 -20.80 1.78 9.14
CA VAL A 204 -21.50 2.76 8.30
C VAL A 204 -21.00 4.15 8.64
N ILE A 205 -20.38 4.80 7.66
CA ILE A 205 -19.87 6.14 7.77
C ILE A 205 -20.88 7.07 7.09
N SER A 206 -21.56 7.90 7.88
CA SER A 206 -22.66 8.72 7.41
C SER A 206 -22.84 9.97 8.26
N SER A 207 -23.22 11.07 7.63
CA SER A 207 -23.66 12.28 8.34
C SER A 207 -24.87 12.04 9.23
N GLN A 208 -25.74 11.08 8.88
CA GLN A 208 -26.91 10.71 9.69
C GLN A 208 -26.52 10.03 11.02
N TYR A 209 -25.32 9.47 11.11
CA TYR A 209 -24.79 8.86 12.33
C TYR A 209 -23.82 9.78 13.08
N ASP A 210 -23.71 11.05 12.66
CA ASP A 210 -22.80 12.05 13.24
C ASP A 210 -21.31 11.64 13.26
N ASN A 211 -20.93 10.66 12.44
CA ASN A 211 -19.55 10.16 12.36
C ASN A 211 -18.82 10.55 11.07
N LEU A 212 -19.46 11.32 10.19
CA LEU A 212 -18.89 11.94 9.00
C LEU A 212 -18.98 13.46 9.17
N LEU A 213 -17.85 14.12 9.47
CA LEU A 213 -17.81 15.57 9.73
C LEU A 213 -17.74 16.38 8.45
N SER A 214 -17.02 15.90 7.47
CA SER A 214 -16.93 16.48 6.14
C SER A 214 -16.77 15.39 5.09
N SER A 215 -17.21 15.66 3.86
CA SER A 215 -17.00 14.72 2.76
C SER A 215 -16.68 15.45 1.47
N ASP A 216 -15.73 14.91 0.73
CA ASP A 216 -15.43 15.27 -0.65
C ASP A 216 -15.64 14.03 -1.53
N TYR A 217 -16.59 14.11 -2.43
CA TYR A 217 -16.90 13.07 -3.40
C TYR A 217 -16.51 13.53 -4.79
N GLN A 218 -15.60 12.81 -5.41
CA GLN A 218 -15.10 13.12 -6.76
C GLN A 218 -15.22 11.90 -7.66
N VAL A 219 -15.67 12.13 -8.89
CA VAL A 219 -15.61 11.16 -9.98
C VAL A 219 -14.73 11.75 -11.06
N LYS A 220 -13.63 11.07 -11.40
CA LYS A 220 -12.68 11.49 -12.44
C LYS A 220 -12.53 10.39 -13.47
N LEU A 221 -12.55 10.76 -14.72
CA LEU A 221 -12.32 9.89 -15.88
C LEU A 221 -11.04 10.28 -16.66
N ASP A 222 -10.21 11.14 -16.10
CA ASP A 222 -9.07 11.75 -16.81
C ASP A 222 -8.10 10.69 -17.35
N ASP A 223 -7.83 9.65 -16.58
CA ASP A 223 -6.94 8.55 -16.94
C ASP A 223 -7.67 7.23 -17.20
N PHE A 224 -9.01 7.26 -17.27
CA PHE A 224 -9.82 6.07 -17.42
C PHE A 224 -9.56 5.35 -18.74
N ALA A 225 -9.36 4.03 -18.67
CA ALA A 225 -9.38 3.15 -19.83
C ALA A 225 -10.11 1.83 -19.49
N ASN A 226 -10.87 1.33 -20.43
CA ASN A 226 -11.59 0.05 -20.33
C ASN A 226 -11.22 -0.96 -21.42
N VAL A 227 -10.30 -0.58 -22.29
CA VAL A 227 -9.73 -1.47 -23.29
C VAL A 227 -8.23 -1.27 -23.35
N ALA A 228 -7.46 -2.33 -23.16
CA ALA A 228 -6.01 -2.33 -23.33
C ALA A 228 -5.63 -3.03 -24.63
N VAL A 229 -4.79 -2.38 -25.44
CA VAL A 229 -4.10 -3.02 -26.57
C VAL A 229 -2.69 -3.32 -26.13
N VAL A 230 -2.45 -4.57 -25.76
CA VAL A 230 -1.16 -5.05 -25.24
C VAL A 230 -0.31 -5.54 -26.39
N ALA A 231 0.88 -4.99 -26.52
CA ALA A 231 1.80 -5.29 -27.60
C ALA A 231 3.07 -5.95 -27.07
N GLY A 232 3.22 -7.23 -27.36
CA GLY A 232 4.34 -8.08 -26.97
C GLY A 232 5.52 -8.02 -27.91
N GLU A 233 6.17 -9.15 -28.17
CA GLU A 233 7.33 -9.32 -29.05
C GLU A 233 7.04 -8.99 -30.53
N GLY A 234 8.12 -8.71 -31.26
CA GLY A 234 8.11 -8.40 -32.67
C GLY A 234 8.15 -6.91 -32.98
N GLU A 235 8.21 -6.57 -34.26
CA GLU A 235 8.29 -5.19 -34.75
C GLU A 235 7.23 -4.91 -35.82
N GLY A 236 6.79 -3.67 -35.90
CA GLY A 236 5.86 -3.20 -36.93
C GLY A 236 4.58 -4.02 -36.99
N THR A 237 4.23 -4.52 -38.18
CA THR A 237 3.02 -5.33 -38.40
C THR A 237 3.13 -6.77 -37.90
N ALA A 238 4.33 -7.27 -37.66
CA ALA A 238 4.58 -8.62 -37.11
C ALA A 238 4.51 -8.67 -35.59
N ARG A 239 4.37 -7.50 -34.94
CA ARG A 239 4.29 -7.42 -33.50
C ARG A 239 3.00 -8.09 -32.99
N LYS A 240 3.16 -9.04 -32.04
CA LYS A 240 2.04 -9.73 -31.41
C LYS A 240 1.21 -8.74 -30.58
N LYS A 241 -0.11 -8.80 -30.68
CA LYS A 241 -1.02 -7.92 -29.95
C LYS A 241 -2.22 -8.71 -29.44
N VAL A 242 -2.59 -8.42 -28.20
CA VAL A 242 -3.81 -8.90 -27.58
C VAL A 242 -4.65 -7.69 -27.18
N THR A 243 -5.98 -7.78 -27.34
CA THR A 243 -6.90 -6.73 -26.88
C THR A 243 -7.67 -7.28 -25.68
N VAL A 244 -7.61 -6.56 -24.57
CA VAL A 244 -8.32 -6.84 -23.31
C VAL A 244 -9.42 -5.82 -23.13
N GLY A 245 -10.65 -6.28 -22.83
CA GLY A 245 -11.83 -5.42 -22.72
C GLY A 245 -12.74 -5.51 -23.95
N THR A 246 -14.03 -5.24 -23.76
CA THR A 246 -15.10 -5.46 -24.75
C THR A 246 -15.89 -4.21 -25.12
N ALA A 247 -15.57 -3.05 -24.53
CA ALA A 247 -16.27 -1.80 -24.76
C ALA A 247 -16.20 -1.36 -26.23
N GLN A 248 -17.25 -0.71 -26.72
CA GLN A 248 -17.43 -0.32 -28.11
C GLN A 248 -17.91 1.14 -28.24
N GLY A 249 -17.66 1.73 -29.42
CA GLY A 249 -18.17 3.05 -29.77
C GLY A 249 -17.64 4.16 -28.82
N LEU A 250 -18.52 5.03 -28.36
CA LEU A 250 -18.16 6.13 -27.48
C LEU A 250 -17.80 5.69 -26.06
N GLU A 251 -18.23 4.50 -25.66
CA GLU A 251 -17.91 3.93 -24.35
C GLU A 251 -16.51 3.26 -24.30
N ARG A 252 -15.79 3.28 -25.41
CA ARG A 252 -14.48 2.65 -25.56
C ARG A 252 -13.37 3.66 -25.33
N TYR A 253 -12.63 3.48 -24.23
CA TYR A 253 -11.44 4.24 -23.86
C TYR A 253 -10.23 3.32 -23.93
N GLU A 254 -9.30 3.59 -24.84
CA GLU A 254 -8.18 2.70 -25.14
C GLU A 254 -6.88 3.16 -24.50
N VAL A 255 -6.12 2.18 -23.96
CA VAL A 255 -4.73 2.36 -23.55
C VAL A 255 -3.82 1.42 -24.34
N TRP A 256 -2.62 1.91 -24.66
CA TRP A 256 -1.55 1.11 -25.23
C TRP A 256 -0.62 0.60 -24.14
N VAL A 257 -0.38 -0.73 -24.09
CA VAL A 257 0.54 -1.38 -23.17
C VAL A 257 1.72 -1.94 -23.96
N ASP A 258 2.94 -1.46 -23.68
CA ASP A 258 4.15 -1.94 -24.32
C ASP A 258 4.80 -3.05 -23.51
N SER A 259 4.55 -4.31 -23.90
CA SER A 259 4.98 -5.53 -23.22
C SER A 259 6.12 -6.24 -23.96
N ARG A 260 7.08 -5.50 -24.52
CA ARG A 260 8.24 -6.08 -25.24
C ARG A 260 9.12 -6.96 -24.37
N ASN A 261 9.09 -6.76 -23.04
CA ASN A 261 9.87 -7.54 -22.09
C ASN A 261 9.24 -8.88 -21.74
N THR A 262 7.98 -9.10 -22.12
CA THR A 262 7.31 -10.40 -21.97
C THR A 262 7.73 -11.27 -23.13
N SER A 263 8.42 -12.38 -22.83
CA SER A 263 9.05 -13.25 -23.83
C SER A 263 8.25 -14.52 -24.07
N SER A 264 8.21 -14.95 -25.34
CA SER A 264 7.78 -16.29 -25.72
C SER A 264 8.83 -17.36 -25.44
N ASN A 265 10.00 -17.00 -24.85
CA ASN A 265 11.15 -17.86 -24.63
C ASN A 265 11.60 -18.58 -25.90
N ASP A 266 11.75 -17.83 -27.00
CA ASP A 266 12.11 -18.35 -28.33
C ASP A 266 11.17 -19.45 -28.84
N GLY A 267 9.90 -19.43 -28.40
CA GLY A 267 8.88 -20.40 -28.79
C GLY A 267 8.80 -21.65 -27.89
N GLU A 268 9.44 -21.61 -26.72
CA GLU A 268 9.30 -22.68 -25.71
C GLU A 268 7.90 -22.76 -25.09
N ILE A 269 7.18 -21.60 -25.02
CA ILE A 269 5.78 -21.55 -24.62
C ILE A 269 4.87 -21.45 -25.86
N THR A 270 3.68 -21.99 -25.74
CA THR A 270 2.69 -21.97 -26.85
C THR A 270 2.19 -20.54 -27.10
N GLU A 271 1.66 -20.29 -28.29
CA GLU A 271 1.05 -18.99 -28.62
C GLU A 271 -0.13 -18.68 -27.69
N GLU A 272 -0.86 -19.67 -27.24
CA GLU A 272 -1.97 -19.52 -26.29
C GLU A 272 -1.48 -19.06 -24.92
N GLU A 273 -0.46 -19.71 -24.39
CA GLU A 273 0.18 -19.33 -23.12
C GLU A 273 0.80 -17.92 -23.20
N TYR A 274 1.40 -17.56 -24.33
CA TYR A 274 1.94 -16.22 -24.53
C TYR A 274 0.84 -15.16 -24.56
N ASN A 275 -0.29 -15.44 -25.22
CA ASN A 275 -1.44 -14.54 -25.22
C ASN A 275 -2.08 -14.40 -23.84
N GLU A 276 -2.07 -15.43 -23.00
CA GLU A 276 -2.50 -15.34 -21.60
C GLU A 276 -1.61 -14.36 -20.81
N LEU A 277 -0.26 -14.44 -20.96
CA LEU A 277 0.65 -13.52 -20.32
C LEU A 277 0.40 -12.06 -20.71
N LEU A 278 0.19 -11.79 -22.01
CA LEU A 278 -0.16 -10.45 -22.47
C LEU A 278 -1.53 -9.99 -21.96
N THR A 279 -2.47 -10.92 -21.83
CA THR A 279 -3.80 -10.61 -21.29
C THR A 279 -3.72 -10.18 -19.83
N GLU A 280 -2.93 -10.87 -19.01
CA GLU A 280 -2.72 -10.51 -17.60
C GLU A 280 -2.10 -9.10 -17.45
N GLU A 281 -1.12 -8.74 -18.29
CA GLU A 281 -0.57 -7.38 -18.29
C GLU A 281 -1.62 -6.33 -18.69
N GLY A 282 -2.52 -6.67 -19.58
CA GLY A 282 -3.66 -5.82 -19.93
C GLY A 282 -4.65 -5.65 -18.79
N VAL A 283 -4.96 -6.72 -18.07
CA VAL A 283 -5.83 -6.68 -16.88
C VAL A 283 -5.18 -5.84 -15.78
N GLU A 284 -3.88 -6.06 -15.50
CA GLU A 284 -3.12 -5.25 -14.54
C GLU A 284 -3.23 -3.76 -14.89
N LYS A 285 -2.93 -3.42 -16.16
CA LYS A 285 -2.97 -2.01 -16.59
C LYS A 285 -4.36 -1.39 -16.52
N LEU A 286 -5.40 -2.13 -16.87
CA LEU A 286 -6.78 -1.63 -16.75
C LEU A 286 -7.21 -1.48 -15.30
N SER A 287 -6.67 -2.27 -14.37
CA SER A 287 -6.95 -2.10 -12.95
C SER A 287 -6.39 -0.80 -12.37
N GLU A 288 -5.29 -0.30 -12.94
CA GLU A 288 -4.70 1.01 -12.58
C GLU A 288 -5.49 2.20 -13.15
N LEU A 289 -6.25 1.98 -14.23
CA LEU A 289 -6.91 3.02 -15.02
C LEU A 289 -8.43 2.98 -14.87
N GLN A 290 -8.93 2.57 -13.72
CA GLN A 290 -10.36 2.61 -13.43
C GLN A 290 -10.86 4.05 -13.24
N PRO A 291 -12.16 4.33 -13.38
CA PRO A 291 -12.71 5.62 -13.01
C PRO A 291 -12.33 5.92 -11.55
N THR A 292 -11.63 7.01 -11.32
CA THR A 292 -11.30 7.40 -9.96
C THR A 292 -12.55 7.97 -9.30
N THR A 293 -13.27 7.16 -8.56
CA THR A 293 -14.33 7.63 -7.67
C THR A 293 -13.74 7.69 -6.28
N SER A 294 -13.32 8.86 -5.84
CA SER A 294 -12.77 9.06 -4.50
C SER A 294 -13.84 9.65 -3.58
N PHE A 295 -13.89 9.11 -2.40
CA PHE A 295 -14.59 9.69 -1.28
C PHE A 295 -13.55 9.91 -0.18
N SER A 296 -13.32 11.14 0.18
CA SER A 296 -12.52 11.49 1.35
C SER A 296 -13.39 12.21 2.34
N GLY A 297 -13.11 12.09 3.61
CA GLY A 297 -13.89 12.72 4.63
C GLY A 297 -13.21 12.67 5.98
N GLU A 298 -13.46 13.69 6.77
CA GLU A 298 -13.07 13.69 8.18
C GLU A 298 -14.10 12.89 8.95
N ILE A 299 -13.62 11.89 9.68
CA ILE A 299 -14.44 11.01 10.51
C ILE A 299 -14.22 11.40 11.97
N ASP A 300 -15.31 11.55 12.71
CA ASP A 300 -15.23 11.56 14.17
C ASP A 300 -14.95 10.12 14.66
N SER A 301 -13.70 9.83 14.93
CA SER A 301 -13.26 8.51 15.41
C SER A 301 -13.68 8.21 16.84
N THR A 302 -14.35 9.15 17.52
CA THR A 302 -14.84 8.99 18.90
C THR A 302 -16.30 8.59 18.95
N ILE A 303 -17.04 8.80 17.85
CA ILE A 303 -18.47 8.53 17.73
C ILE A 303 -18.70 7.24 16.94
N ASN A 304 -19.45 6.33 17.50
CA ASN A 304 -19.92 5.05 16.95
C ASN A 304 -18.81 4.03 16.61
N TYR A 305 -17.80 4.39 15.81
CA TYR A 305 -16.75 3.47 15.37
C TYR A 305 -15.36 4.05 15.61
N VAL A 306 -14.50 3.26 16.22
CA VAL A 306 -13.11 3.64 16.53
C VAL A 306 -12.16 2.86 15.64
N PHE A 307 -11.26 3.56 14.96
CA PHE A 307 -10.21 2.96 14.17
C PHE A 307 -9.32 2.05 15.03
N ASN A 308 -8.85 0.96 14.47
CA ASN A 308 -8.10 -0.12 15.14
C ASN A 308 -8.87 -0.88 16.24
N ARG A 309 -10.17 -0.63 16.41
CA ARG A 309 -11.07 -1.39 17.29
C ARG A 309 -12.26 -1.96 16.52
N ASP A 310 -13.00 -1.12 15.84
CA ASP A 310 -14.25 -1.48 15.16
C ASP A 310 -14.04 -1.67 13.66
N TYR A 311 -13.06 -1.00 13.08
CA TYR A 311 -12.63 -1.12 11.68
C TYR A 311 -11.11 -0.93 11.56
N PHE A 312 -10.54 -1.47 10.47
CA PHE A 312 -9.10 -1.55 10.26
C PHE A 312 -8.73 -1.11 8.83
N LEU A 313 -7.46 -0.81 8.63
CA LEU A 313 -6.91 -0.55 7.31
C LEU A 313 -7.15 -1.76 6.39
N GLY A 314 -7.74 -1.52 5.22
CA GLY A 314 -8.11 -2.56 4.26
C GLY A 314 -9.55 -3.06 4.38
N ASP A 315 -10.28 -2.73 5.46
CA ASP A 315 -11.69 -3.11 5.57
C ASP A 315 -12.55 -2.40 4.52
N ILE A 316 -13.56 -3.10 4.04
CA ILE A 316 -14.61 -2.54 3.18
C ILE A 316 -15.75 -2.07 4.07
N VAL A 317 -16.10 -0.80 3.99
CA VAL A 317 -17.14 -0.16 4.80
C VAL A 317 -18.25 0.39 3.92
N GLN A 318 -19.40 0.67 4.53
CA GLN A 318 -20.49 1.37 3.89
C GLN A 318 -20.31 2.88 4.07
N ILE A 319 -20.46 3.66 3.00
CA ILE A 319 -20.52 5.13 3.06
C ILE A 319 -21.86 5.60 2.58
N GLU A 320 -22.40 6.62 3.24
CA GLU A 320 -23.64 7.29 2.89
C GLU A 320 -23.47 8.80 3.11
N ASN A 321 -23.75 9.61 2.09
CA ASN A 321 -23.77 11.06 2.23
C ASN A 321 -25.20 11.62 2.20
N ASP A 322 -25.34 12.92 2.45
CA ASP A 322 -26.64 13.61 2.45
C ASP A 322 -27.31 13.70 1.08
N TYR A 323 -26.60 13.34 0.02
CA TYR A 323 -27.08 13.33 -1.37
C TYR A 323 -27.49 11.93 -1.84
N GLU A 324 -27.75 11.00 -0.90
CA GLU A 324 -28.14 9.61 -1.17
C GLU A 324 -27.09 8.80 -1.94
N VAL A 325 -25.84 9.27 -1.97
CA VAL A 325 -24.74 8.46 -2.51
C VAL A 325 -24.40 7.40 -1.48
N GLN A 326 -24.70 6.15 -1.84
CA GLN A 326 -24.37 4.98 -1.05
C GLN A 326 -23.34 4.14 -1.80
N ALA A 327 -22.25 3.77 -1.14
CA ALA A 327 -21.23 2.96 -1.77
C ALA A 327 -20.53 2.05 -0.76
N LYS A 328 -19.99 0.97 -1.30
CA LYS A 328 -19.00 0.13 -0.61
C LYS A 328 -17.64 0.63 -1.00
N THR A 329 -16.79 0.85 -0.03
CA THR A 329 -15.44 1.31 -0.31
C THR A 329 -14.47 0.70 0.67
N ARG A 330 -13.23 0.52 0.21
CA ARG A 330 -12.13 0.01 1.04
C ARG A 330 -11.35 1.17 1.65
N ILE A 331 -10.99 1.07 2.91
CA ILE A 331 -10.07 1.99 3.58
C ILE A 331 -8.66 1.67 3.10
N ILE A 332 -8.10 2.52 2.23
CA ILE A 332 -6.79 2.27 1.61
C ILE A 332 -5.65 3.07 2.24
N GLU A 333 -5.98 4.12 2.95
CA GLU A 333 -5.02 4.97 3.66
C GLU A 333 -5.65 5.51 4.93
N VAL A 334 -4.85 5.67 5.97
CA VAL A 334 -5.24 6.37 7.18
C VAL A 334 -4.10 7.30 7.57
N ILE A 335 -4.43 8.58 7.68
CA ILE A 335 -3.52 9.62 8.18
C ILE A 335 -3.92 9.89 9.63
N GLU A 336 -2.99 9.65 10.55
CA GLU A 336 -3.12 10.01 11.95
C GLU A 336 -2.20 11.20 12.22
N SER A 337 -2.73 12.29 12.72
CA SER A 337 -1.96 13.48 13.07
C SER A 337 -2.24 13.92 14.50
N GLU A 338 -1.21 14.51 15.13
CA GLU A 338 -1.33 15.08 16.46
C GLU A 338 -0.47 16.34 16.52
N ASP A 339 -1.06 17.44 17.01
CA ASP A 339 -0.43 18.73 17.24
C ASP A 339 -0.99 19.38 18.52
N GLU A 340 -0.71 20.67 18.74
CA GLU A 340 -1.22 21.42 19.89
C GLU A 340 -2.76 21.56 19.94
N ASN A 341 -3.45 21.36 18.81
CA ASN A 341 -4.91 21.44 18.70
C ASN A 341 -5.59 20.10 18.98
N GLY A 342 -4.83 19.02 19.06
CA GLY A 342 -5.30 17.66 19.34
C GLY A 342 -4.91 16.62 18.29
N SER A 343 -5.63 15.50 18.32
CA SER A 343 -5.39 14.37 17.43
C SER A 343 -6.52 14.23 16.42
N GLN A 344 -6.17 13.90 15.17
CA GLN A 344 -7.11 13.64 14.09
C GLN A 344 -6.79 12.30 13.41
N ILE A 345 -7.82 11.63 12.91
CA ILE A 345 -7.73 10.41 12.10
C ILE A 345 -8.51 10.63 10.82
N ILE A 346 -7.80 10.61 9.69
CA ILE A 346 -8.37 10.89 8.37
C ILE A 346 -8.18 9.65 7.50
N PRO A 347 -9.21 8.81 7.33
CA PRO A 347 -9.16 7.71 6.39
C PRO A 347 -9.42 8.19 4.97
N THR A 348 -8.71 7.59 4.02
CA THR A 348 -8.96 7.71 2.58
C THR A 348 -9.50 6.38 2.08
N PHE A 349 -10.47 6.47 1.20
CA PHE A 349 -11.17 5.32 0.67
C PHE A 349 -10.75 5.02 -0.77
N SER A 350 -10.79 3.74 -1.15
CA SER A 350 -10.62 3.33 -2.55
C SER A 350 -11.80 3.82 -3.40
N GLU A 351 -11.64 3.66 -4.68
CA GLU A 351 -12.74 3.76 -5.62
C GLU A 351 -13.97 2.99 -5.14
N MET A 352 -15.14 3.59 -5.37
CA MET A 352 -16.40 3.05 -4.91
C MET A 352 -16.92 2.02 -5.91
N GLU A 353 -17.30 0.84 -5.48
CA GLU A 353 -18.23 0.01 -6.24
C GLU A 353 -19.61 0.67 -6.12
N VAL A 354 -19.99 1.50 -7.11
CA VAL A 354 -21.33 2.06 -7.22
C VAL A 354 -22.29 0.90 -7.49
N GLN A 355 -23.25 0.70 -6.61
CA GLN A 355 -24.31 -0.31 -6.78
C GLN A 355 -25.35 0.09 -7.81
#